data_28ce8729d6426526a3a734ef27cbffc7
#
_entry.id   28ce8729d6426526a3a734ef27cbffc7
#
_cell.length_a   1.000
_cell.length_b   1.000
_cell.length_c   1.000
_cell.angle_alpha   90.00
_cell.angle_beta   90.00
_cell.angle_gamma   90.00
#
_symmetry.space_group_name_H-M   'P 1'
#
loop_
_entity.id
_entity.type
_entity.pdbx_description
1 polymer ?
#
loop_
_entity_poly.entity_id
_entity_poly.type
_entity_poly.pdbx_seq_one_letter_code
_entity_poly.pdbx_strand_id
1 'polypeptide(L)'
;MMIRKVYLIVNPKKDPDGMYHERVCALLGEKGIEFIEPDGSSDTSAIDPDAAYGCDAIFRVGGDGTLIQAARELSDIDKPFFPINIGTLGYMTETTMKTASSALDRLLSGQYRIQERMRLHAFLPAGEEMTALNDVVIARTGEMHILDFNLWINGKLVHTYSADGIIIATPTGSTGYNLSAGGAIVDPQSQMIVVTPICPHTIRPTSLVVSGDDELTIEVLDNIEQGTNVAISVDGGRMLQLAGDDKVKVCRSYRKTALIRFDDDSFLDALFKKMKD
;
A
#
# COMPACT_ATOMS: atom_id res chain seq x y z
N MET A 1 -6.11 -23.71 4.32
CA MET A 1 -6.80 -22.97 5.41
C MET A 1 -8.28 -22.96 5.10
N MET A 2 -9.18 -23.24 6.04
CA MET A 2 -10.63 -23.18 5.83
C MET A 2 -11.12 -21.83 6.37
N ILE A 3 -11.76 -21.02 5.53
CA ILE A 3 -12.29 -19.71 5.92
C ILE A 3 -13.74 -19.89 6.35
N ARG A 4 -14.03 -19.60 7.62
CA ARG A 4 -15.36 -19.69 8.23
C ARG A 4 -15.82 -18.37 8.83
N LYS A 5 -14.87 -17.54 9.26
CA LYS A 5 -15.15 -16.27 9.93
C LYS A 5 -14.25 -15.19 9.36
N VAL A 6 -14.83 -14.08 8.94
CA VAL A 6 -14.11 -12.99 8.28
C VAL A 6 -14.33 -11.65 8.97
N TYR A 7 -13.35 -10.78 8.90
CA TYR A 7 -13.46 -9.39 9.28
C TYR A 7 -13.83 -8.59 8.03
N LEU A 8 -15.07 -8.09 7.97
CA LEU A 8 -15.60 -7.39 6.80
C LEU A 8 -15.43 -5.89 6.96
N ILE A 9 -14.73 -5.27 6.02
CA ILE A 9 -14.52 -3.83 5.97
C ILE A 9 -15.04 -3.30 4.64
N VAL A 10 -16.08 -2.49 4.64
CA VAL A 10 -16.65 -1.83 3.46
C VAL A 10 -16.28 -0.36 3.46
N ASN A 11 -15.91 0.21 2.32
CA ASN A 11 -15.58 1.63 2.21
C ASN A 11 -16.86 2.47 2.07
N PRO A 12 -17.28 3.23 3.10
CA PRO A 12 -18.53 3.99 3.08
C PRO A 12 -18.53 5.12 2.05
N LYS A 13 -17.36 5.66 1.71
CA LYS A 13 -17.25 6.71 0.67
C LYS A 13 -17.52 6.17 -0.74
N LYS A 14 -17.33 4.87 -0.95
CA LYS A 14 -17.62 4.20 -2.22
C LYS A 14 -18.95 3.46 -2.23
N ASP A 15 -19.57 3.35 -1.09
CA ASP A 15 -20.88 2.71 -0.88
C ASP A 15 -21.78 3.59 0.02
N PRO A 16 -22.09 4.83 -0.41
CA PRO A 16 -22.85 5.77 0.41
C PRO A 16 -24.27 5.29 0.72
N ASP A 17 -24.85 4.48 -0.17
CA ASP A 17 -26.21 3.96 -0.03
C ASP A 17 -26.23 2.58 0.67
N GLY A 18 -25.09 2.01 1.04
CA GLY A 18 -24.97 0.70 1.68
C GLY A 18 -25.32 -0.50 0.80
N MET A 19 -25.54 -0.29 -0.49
CA MET A 19 -26.00 -1.34 -1.42
C MET A 19 -25.00 -2.49 -1.57
N TYR A 20 -23.71 -2.17 -1.65
CA TYR A 20 -22.67 -3.21 -1.76
C TYR A 20 -22.46 -3.92 -0.43
N HIS A 21 -22.54 -3.20 0.69
CA HIS A 21 -22.52 -3.75 2.04
C HIS A 21 -23.61 -4.81 2.22
N GLU A 22 -24.89 -4.43 2.00
CA GLU A 22 -26.02 -5.35 2.13
C GLU A 22 -25.85 -6.58 1.24
N ARG A 23 -25.39 -6.40 0.00
CA ARG A 23 -25.17 -7.49 -0.94
C ARG A 23 -24.05 -8.43 -0.50
N VAL A 24 -22.95 -7.94 0.03
CA VAL A 24 -21.86 -8.78 0.54
C VAL A 24 -22.32 -9.55 1.78
N CYS A 25 -23.01 -8.89 2.73
CA CYS A 25 -23.56 -9.54 3.91
C CYS A 25 -24.52 -10.68 3.53
N ALA A 26 -25.45 -10.43 2.57
CA ALA A 26 -26.33 -11.48 2.05
C ALA A 26 -25.55 -12.67 1.45
N LEU A 27 -24.55 -12.40 0.62
CA LEU A 27 -23.70 -13.44 0.03
C LEU A 27 -22.94 -14.26 1.11
N LEU A 28 -22.40 -13.60 2.13
CA LEU A 28 -21.72 -14.30 3.24
C LEU A 28 -22.69 -15.19 4.00
N GLY A 29 -23.89 -14.70 4.31
CA GLY A 29 -24.96 -15.47 4.95
C GLY A 29 -25.40 -16.68 4.11
N GLU A 30 -25.63 -16.52 2.79
CA GLU A 30 -25.95 -17.61 1.87
C GLU A 30 -24.86 -18.70 1.83
N LYS A 31 -23.59 -18.30 1.99
CA LYS A 31 -22.45 -19.23 1.98
C LYS A 31 -22.10 -19.79 3.38
N GLY A 32 -22.83 -19.37 4.41
CA GLY A 32 -22.55 -19.80 5.80
C GLY A 32 -21.23 -19.30 6.36
N ILE A 33 -20.75 -18.14 5.90
CA ILE A 33 -19.54 -17.49 6.40
C ILE A 33 -19.95 -16.48 7.49
N GLU A 34 -19.45 -16.68 8.69
CA GLU A 34 -19.60 -15.69 9.78
C GLU A 34 -18.77 -14.44 9.50
N PHE A 35 -19.27 -13.27 9.88
CA PHE A 35 -18.50 -12.03 9.73
C PHE A 35 -18.64 -11.13 10.95
N ILE A 36 -17.60 -10.35 11.19
CA ILE A 36 -17.55 -9.26 12.16
C ILE A 36 -17.22 -7.98 11.39
N GLU A 37 -17.82 -6.88 11.77
CA GLU A 37 -17.59 -5.56 11.20
C GLU A 37 -17.02 -4.61 12.26
N PRO A 38 -16.31 -3.54 11.84
CA PRO A 38 -15.91 -2.47 12.75
C PRO A 38 -17.13 -1.82 13.43
N ASP A 39 -17.00 -1.50 14.70
CA ASP A 39 -18.01 -0.73 15.41
C ASP A 39 -18.09 0.70 14.83
N GLY A 40 -19.31 1.09 14.37
CA GLY A 40 -19.53 2.46 13.86
C GLY A 40 -19.33 2.65 12.37
N SER A 41 -19.81 1.75 11.60
CA SER A 41 -20.09 1.63 10.13
C SER A 41 -19.69 2.74 9.13
N SER A 42 -19.24 3.93 9.51
CA SER A 42 -19.02 5.05 8.59
C SER A 42 -17.61 5.63 8.57
N ASP A 43 -16.74 5.23 9.47
CA ASP A 43 -15.36 5.72 9.51
C ASP A 43 -14.36 4.55 9.54
N THR A 44 -13.43 4.54 8.56
CA THR A 44 -12.32 3.57 8.52
C THR A 44 -11.37 3.70 9.72
N SER A 45 -11.53 4.74 10.54
CA SER A 45 -10.80 4.90 11.81
C SER A 45 -11.28 3.96 12.93
N ALA A 46 -12.37 3.22 12.70
CA ALA A 46 -12.95 2.27 13.67
C ALA A 46 -12.47 0.82 13.48
N ILE A 47 -11.42 0.57 12.71
CA ILE A 47 -10.87 -0.79 12.54
C ILE A 47 -10.35 -1.28 13.90
N ASP A 48 -10.89 -2.43 14.34
CA ASP A 48 -10.50 -3.11 15.57
C ASP A 48 -9.54 -4.27 15.24
N PRO A 49 -8.24 -4.15 15.55
CA PRO A 49 -7.27 -5.20 15.30
C PRO A 49 -7.55 -6.50 16.07
N ASP A 50 -8.10 -6.41 17.29
CA ASP A 50 -8.39 -7.59 18.11
C ASP A 50 -9.54 -8.41 17.49
N ALA A 51 -10.58 -7.75 16.98
CA ALA A 51 -11.64 -8.41 16.24
C ALA A 51 -11.13 -9.04 14.93
N ALA A 52 -10.25 -8.34 14.19
CA ALA A 52 -9.62 -8.87 12.99
C ALA A 52 -8.73 -10.09 13.28
N TYR A 53 -8.00 -10.08 14.40
CA TYR A 53 -7.16 -11.21 14.82
C TYR A 53 -7.96 -12.48 15.02
N GLY A 54 -9.18 -12.38 15.56
CA GLY A 54 -10.10 -13.49 15.79
C GLY A 54 -10.74 -14.08 14.52
N CYS A 55 -10.45 -13.53 13.33
CA CYS A 55 -10.98 -13.97 12.04
C CYS A 55 -9.96 -14.79 11.23
N ASP A 56 -10.46 -15.55 10.24
CA ASP A 56 -9.61 -16.33 9.33
C ASP A 56 -9.03 -15.48 8.20
N ALA A 57 -9.78 -14.47 7.75
CA ALA A 57 -9.38 -13.57 6.68
C ALA A 57 -10.03 -12.18 6.86
N ILE A 58 -9.46 -11.19 6.18
CA ILE A 58 -9.97 -9.82 6.12
C ILE A 58 -10.59 -9.59 4.75
N PHE A 59 -11.90 -9.39 4.71
CA PHE A 59 -12.61 -9.05 3.48
C PHE A 59 -12.69 -7.54 3.34
N ARG A 60 -12.16 -7.04 2.24
CA ARG A 60 -12.12 -5.60 1.98
C ARG A 60 -12.93 -5.26 0.72
N VAL A 61 -14.04 -4.56 0.89
CA VAL A 61 -14.91 -4.10 -0.18
C VAL A 61 -14.56 -2.65 -0.53
N GLY A 62 -14.05 -2.44 -1.75
CA GLY A 62 -13.55 -1.11 -2.15
C GLY A 62 -12.67 -1.19 -3.39
N GLY A 63 -11.66 -0.36 -3.48
CA GLY A 63 -10.60 -0.38 -4.50
C GLY A 63 -9.22 -0.56 -3.88
N ASP A 64 -8.16 -0.50 -4.70
CA ASP A 64 -6.78 -0.68 -4.23
C ASP A 64 -6.41 0.28 -3.08
N GLY A 65 -6.78 1.56 -3.16
CA GLY A 65 -6.49 2.52 -2.09
C GLY A 65 -7.14 2.16 -0.74
N THR A 66 -8.31 1.51 -0.76
CA THR A 66 -8.97 1.05 0.47
C THR A 66 -8.33 -0.22 1.03
N LEU A 67 -7.78 -1.07 0.17
CA LEU A 67 -6.97 -2.22 0.59
C LEU A 67 -5.66 -1.76 1.24
N ILE A 68 -4.97 -0.80 0.63
CA ILE A 68 -3.73 -0.21 1.16
C ILE A 68 -3.96 0.37 2.55
N GLN A 69 -5.04 1.14 2.73
CA GLN A 69 -5.41 1.70 4.02
C GLN A 69 -5.64 0.60 5.06
N ALA A 70 -6.43 -0.43 4.75
CA ALA A 70 -6.69 -1.53 5.68
C ALA A 70 -5.41 -2.31 6.01
N ALA A 71 -4.54 -2.55 5.01
CA ALA A 71 -3.25 -3.21 5.23
C ALA A 71 -2.30 -2.40 6.10
N ARG A 72 -2.36 -1.05 6.07
CA ARG A 72 -1.62 -0.18 6.96
C ARG A 72 -2.15 -0.24 8.39
N GLU A 73 -3.47 -0.11 8.57
CA GLU A 73 -4.13 -0.09 9.88
C GLU A 73 -4.09 -1.45 10.58
N LEU A 74 -4.07 -2.54 9.80
CA LEU A 74 -3.93 -3.92 10.29
C LEU A 74 -2.51 -4.47 10.03
N SER A 75 -1.50 -3.62 10.09
CA SER A 75 -0.12 -4.00 9.77
C SER A 75 0.44 -5.12 10.65
N ASP A 76 -0.09 -5.26 11.85
CA ASP A 76 0.33 -6.24 12.85
C ASP A 76 -0.47 -7.54 12.79
N ILE A 77 -1.50 -7.59 11.95
CA ILE A 77 -2.40 -8.74 11.81
C ILE A 77 -1.94 -9.64 10.67
N ASP A 78 -1.52 -10.85 11.00
CA ASP A 78 -1.09 -11.86 10.02
C ASP A 78 -2.30 -12.66 9.51
N LYS A 79 -3.21 -11.97 8.80
CA LYS A 79 -4.37 -12.57 8.13
C LYS A 79 -4.41 -12.19 6.67
N PRO A 80 -4.81 -13.11 5.78
CA PRO A 80 -4.90 -12.80 4.37
C PRO A 80 -6.08 -11.88 4.07
N PHE A 81 -5.85 -10.94 3.15
CA PHE A 81 -6.86 -10.05 2.62
C PHE A 81 -7.56 -10.69 1.41
N PHE A 82 -8.88 -10.58 1.36
CA PHE A 82 -9.69 -10.87 0.20
C PHE A 82 -10.35 -9.59 -0.30
N PRO A 83 -9.76 -8.93 -1.31
CA PRO A 83 -10.30 -7.68 -1.81
C PRO A 83 -11.42 -7.94 -2.83
N ILE A 84 -12.57 -7.25 -2.65
CA ILE A 84 -13.70 -7.22 -3.56
C ILE A 84 -13.83 -5.80 -4.12
N ASN A 85 -13.70 -5.65 -5.43
CA ASN A 85 -13.73 -4.35 -6.10
C ASN A 85 -15.17 -3.90 -6.36
N ILE A 86 -15.47 -2.65 -6.03
CA ILE A 86 -16.74 -1.96 -6.31
C ILE A 86 -16.57 -0.72 -7.20
N GLY A 87 -15.50 -0.66 -7.97
CA GLY A 87 -15.20 0.45 -8.88
C GLY A 87 -14.38 -0.01 -10.08
N THR A 88 -13.50 0.85 -10.57
CA THR A 88 -12.53 0.49 -11.61
C THR A 88 -11.59 -0.59 -11.10
N LEU A 89 -11.37 -1.64 -11.88
CA LEU A 89 -10.51 -2.75 -11.50
C LEU A 89 -9.09 -2.28 -11.17
N GLY A 90 -8.62 -2.66 -9.98
CA GLY A 90 -7.28 -2.33 -9.48
C GLY A 90 -6.20 -3.29 -9.99
N TYR A 91 -4.98 -3.12 -9.49
CA TYR A 91 -3.86 -4.05 -9.70
C TYR A 91 -3.82 -5.15 -8.63
N MET A 92 -4.47 -4.91 -7.49
CA MET A 92 -4.49 -5.84 -6.36
C MET A 92 -5.80 -6.60 -6.22
N THR A 93 -6.85 -6.21 -6.96
CA THR A 93 -8.19 -6.77 -6.84
C THR A 93 -8.56 -7.57 -8.08
N GLU A 94 -8.83 -8.87 -7.94
CA GLU A 94 -9.32 -9.75 -9.02
C GLU A 94 -10.84 -9.93 -8.98
N THR A 95 -11.40 -9.93 -7.77
CA THR A 95 -12.82 -10.17 -7.54
C THR A 95 -13.60 -8.87 -7.64
N THR A 96 -14.68 -8.87 -8.39
CA THR A 96 -15.66 -7.79 -8.46
C THR A 96 -16.98 -8.24 -7.83
N MET A 97 -17.91 -7.32 -7.57
CA MET A 97 -19.24 -7.68 -7.08
C MET A 97 -20.00 -8.62 -8.01
N LYS A 98 -19.69 -8.60 -9.31
CA LYS A 98 -20.30 -9.52 -10.29
C LYS A 98 -19.79 -10.96 -10.14
N THR A 99 -18.53 -11.11 -9.76
CA THR A 99 -17.87 -12.41 -9.62
C THR A 99 -17.76 -12.86 -8.16
N ALA A 100 -18.25 -12.07 -7.19
CA ALA A 100 -18.08 -12.32 -5.76
C ALA A 100 -18.67 -13.69 -5.33
N SER A 101 -19.86 -14.05 -5.80
CA SER A 101 -20.49 -15.35 -5.44
C SER A 101 -19.65 -16.53 -5.89
N SER A 102 -19.18 -16.55 -7.14
CA SER A 102 -18.33 -17.62 -7.66
C SER A 102 -16.95 -17.64 -7.00
N ALA A 103 -16.41 -16.46 -6.67
CA ALA A 103 -15.16 -16.34 -5.95
C ALA A 103 -15.26 -16.91 -4.52
N LEU A 104 -16.38 -16.68 -3.83
CA LEU A 104 -16.65 -17.30 -2.53
C LEU A 104 -16.79 -18.84 -2.62
N ASP A 105 -17.39 -19.36 -3.67
CA ASP A 105 -17.46 -20.81 -3.89
C ASP A 105 -16.06 -21.42 -4.06
N ARG A 106 -15.20 -20.79 -4.84
CA ARG A 106 -13.80 -21.17 -5.00
C ARG A 106 -13.02 -21.07 -3.67
N LEU A 107 -13.26 -20.02 -2.92
CA LEU A 107 -12.64 -19.80 -1.61
C LEU A 107 -13.01 -20.93 -0.64
N LEU A 108 -14.30 -21.28 -0.53
CA LEU A 108 -14.79 -22.34 0.34
C LEU A 108 -14.31 -23.73 -0.08
N SER A 109 -14.15 -23.96 -1.39
CA SER A 109 -13.59 -25.21 -1.92
C SER A 109 -12.07 -25.30 -1.86
N GLY A 110 -11.39 -24.25 -1.33
CA GLY A 110 -9.93 -24.21 -1.24
C GLY A 110 -9.21 -23.96 -2.56
N GLN A 111 -9.92 -23.54 -3.61
CA GLN A 111 -9.37 -23.25 -4.94
C GLN A 111 -8.80 -21.82 -5.01
N TYR A 112 -7.84 -21.52 -4.18
CA TYR A 112 -7.15 -20.25 -4.14
C TYR A 112 -5.70 -20.45 -3.69
N ARG A 113 -4.87 -19.42 -3.90
CA ARG A 113 -3.52 -19.34 -3.35
C ARG A 113 -3.35 -18.08 -2.49
N ILE A 114 -2.39 -18.12 -1.60
CA ILE A 114 -1.94 -16.95 -0.86
C ILE A 114 -0.75 -16.35 -1.61
N GLN A 115 -0.86 -15.09 -1.99
CA GLN A 115 0.22 -14.32 -2.59
C GLN A 115 0.74 -13.31 -1.58
N GLU A 116 1.99 -13.47 -1.17
CA GLU A 116 2.63 -12.54 -0.25
C GLU A 116 3.17 -11.32 -1.01
N ARG A 117 2.94 -10.15 -0.43
CA ARG A 117 3.47 -8.87 -0.91
C ARG A 117 4.51 -8.36 0.07
N MET A 118 5.67 -7.98 -0.47
CA MET A 118 6.71 -7.29 0.28
C MET A 118 6.19 -5.98 0.86
N ARG A 119 6.66 -5.61 2.05
CA ARG A 119 6.43 -4.29 2.66
C ARG A 119 7.76 -3.61 2.92
N LEU A 120 7.74 -2.28 2.99
CA LEU A 120 8.83 -1.49 3.53
C LEU A 120 8.61 -1.25 5.01
N HIS A 121 9.71 -1.07 5.73
CA HIS A 121 9.76 -0.59 7.10
C HIS A 121 10.55 0.72 7.10
N ALA A 122 9.91 1.79 7.58
CA ALA A 122 10.51 3.10 7.73
C ALA A 122 10.74 3.40 9.20
N PHE A 123 11.97 3.77 9.53
CA PHE A 123 12.39 4.27 10.85
C PHE A 123 12.50 5.78 10.75
N LEU A 124 11.69 6.48 11.51
CA LEU A 124 11.60 7.93 11.49
C LEU A 124 12.46 8.53 12.60
N PRO A 125 12.81 9.81 12.48
CA PRO A 125 13.34 10.57 13.58
C PRO A 125 12.44 10.45 14.82
N ALA A 126 13.01 10.57 16.00
CA ALA A 126 12.32 10.39 17.29
C ALA A 126 11.84 8.96 17.61
N GLY A 127 12.22 7.95 16.80
CA GLY A 127 11.98 6.53 17.10
C GLY A 127 10.60 6.03 16.70
N GLU A 128 9.83 6.78 15.93
CA GLU A 128 8.57 6.29 15.33
C GLU A 128 8.89 5.33 14.17
N GLU A 129 8.12 4.25 14.07
CA GLU A 129 8.29 3.24 13.03
C GLU A 129 6.98 3.05 12.27
N MET A 130 7.08 2.88 10.96
CA MET A 130 5.92 2.69 10.09
C MET A 130 6.21 1.63 9.03
N THR A 131 5.16 0.95 8.55
CA THR A 131 5.30 -0.02 7.45
C THR A 131 4.42 0.34 6.27
N ALA A 132 4.96 0.24 5.05
CA ALA A 132 4.26 0.52 3.80
C ALA A 132 4.03 -0.75 2.97
N LEU A 133 2.84 -0.89 2.41
CA LEU A 133 2.55 -1.85 1.35
C LEU A 133 2.95 -1.29 -0.02
N ASN A 134 2.73 0.01 -0.25
CA ASN A 134 3.08 0.68 -1.49
C ASN A 134 4.37 1.47 -1.38
N ASP A 135 4.38 2.55 -0.61
CA ASP A 135 5.47 3.52 -0.65
C ASP A 135 5.64 4.33 0.63
N VAL A 136 6.86 4.84 0.77
CA VAL A 136 7.27 5.89 1.70
C VAL A 136 7.61 7.10 0.84
N VAL A 137 6.93 8.22 1.07
CA VAL A 137 7.10 9.46 0.32
C VAL A 137 7.63 10.54 1.24
N ILE A 138 8.73 11.16 0.87
CA ILE A 138 9.27 12.36 1.53
C ILE A 138 9.18 13.48 0.52
N ALA A 139 8.44 14.54 0.84
CA ALA A 139 8.21 15.64 -0.08
C ALA A 139 8.03 16.96 0.65
N ARG A 140 8.25 18.04 -0.08
CA ARG A 140 7.94 19.39 0.39
C ARG A 140 6.45 19.57 0.65
N THR A 141 6.13 20.39 1.63
CA THR A 141 4.78 20.89 1.91
C THR A 141 4.84 22.41 2.02
N GLY A 142 3.85 23.13 1.45
CA GLY A 142 3.80 24.58 1.49
C GLY A 142 4.47 25.26 0.28
N GLU A 143 5.39 26.20 0.51
CA GLU A 143 6.01 27.01 -0.55
C GLU A 143 6.84 26.20 -1.54
N MET A 144 7.00 26.77 -2.77
CA MET A 144 7.72 26.10 -3.87
C MET A 144 9.24 26.25 -3.72
N HIS A 145 9.86 25.44 -2.88
CA HIS A 145 11.30 25.31 -2.79
C HIS A 145 11.75 23.93 -3.31
N ILE A 146 12.91 23.90 -3.92
CA ILE A 146 13.57 22.65 -4.30
C ILE A 146 14.22 22.09 -3.05
N LEU A 147 14.05 20.81 -2.80
CA LEU A 147 14.69 20.10 -1.70
C LEU A 147 15.90 19.34 -2.19
N ASP A 148 16.94 19.31 -1.40
CA ASP A 148 18.08 18.43 -1.63
C ASP A 148 18.01 17.22 -0.69
N PHE A 149 18.15 16.03 -1.27
CA PHE A 149 18.12 14.76 -0.55
C PHE A 149 19.38 13.96 -0.83
N ASN A 150 20.10 13.56 0.20
CA ASN A 150 21.11 12.52 0.07
C ASN A 150 20.45 11.14 0.15
N LEU A 151 20.72 10.31 -0.87
CA LEU A 151 20.40 8.89 -0.85
C LEU A 151 21.64 8.10 -0.48
N TRP A 152 21.56 7.41 0.64
CA TRP A 152 22.55 6.45 1.09
C TRP A 152 22.01 5.03 0.90
N ILE A 153 22.83 4.11 0.42
CA ILE A 153 22.52 2.69 0.32
C ILE A 153 23.60 1.91 1.05
N ASN A 154 23.23 1.11 2.04
CA ASN A 154 24.13 0.32 2.87
C ASN A 154 25.27 1.19 3.47
N GLY A 155 24.93 2.39 3.93
CA GLY A 155 25.89 3.33 4.54
C GLY A 155 26.79 4.08 3.56
N LYS A 156 26.64 3.89 2.24
CA LYS A 156 27.39 4.59 1.20
C LYS A 156 26.51 5.63 0.53
N LEU A 157 26.97 6.88 0.43
CA LEU A 157 26.33 7.93 -0.35
C LEU A 157 26.36 7.55 -1.83
N VAL A 158 25.19 7.41 -2.44
CA VAL A 158 25.02 6.99 -3.83
C VAL A 158 24.69 8.19 -4.72
N HIS A 159 23.79 9.06 -4.26
CA HIS A 159 23.34 10.20 -5.05
C HIS A 159 22.77 11.31 -4.16
N THR A 160 22.86 12.55 -4.66
CA THR A 160 22.13 13.70 -4.12
C THR A 160 21.10 14.13 -5.15
N TYR A 161 19.84 14.14 -4.76
CA TYR A 161 18.72 14.60 -5.60
C TYR A 161 18.34 16.02 -5.22
N SER A 162 18.11 16.87 -6.22
CA SER A 162 17.41 18.16 -6.09
C SER A 162 16.02 17.99 -6.72
N ALA A 163 14.97 17.93 -5.91
CA ALA A 163 13.62 17.52 -6.34
C ALA A 163 12.53 18.07 -5.43
N ASP A 164 11.27 17.98 -5.84
CA ASP A 164 10.11 18.27 -4.99
C ASP A 164 9.91 17.22 -3.89
N GLY A 165 10.50 16.05 -4.07
CA GLY A 165 10.42 14.93 -3.13
C GLY A 165 11.07 13.67 -3.67
N ILE A 166 10.99 12.60 -2.88
CA ILE A 166 11.51 11.28 -3.22
C ILE A 166 10.51 10.21 -2.77
N ILE A 167 10.31 9.21 -3.61
CA ILE A 167 9.44 8.04 -3.36
C ILE A 167 10.32 6.82 -3.20
N ILE A 168 10.12 6.07 -2.13
CA ILE A 168 10.68 4.74 -1.94
C ILE A 168 9.52 3.76 -2.02
N ALA A 169 9.44 2.99 -3.10
CA ALA A 169 8.31 2.12 -3.38
C ALA A 169 8.66 0.64 -3.30
N THR A 170 7.68 -0.16 -2.87
CA THR A 170 7.70 -1.62 -3.04
C THR A 170 7.39 -1.97 -4.50
N PRO A 171 7.56 -3.23 -4.93
CA PRO A 171 7.07 -3.70 -6.22
C PRO A 171 5.56 -3.52 -6.38
N THR A 172 4.78 -3.69 -5.31
CA THR A 172 3.33 -3.42 -5.33
C THR A 172 3.04 -1.93 -5.57
N GLY A 173 3.76 -1.03 -4.90
CA GLY A 173 3.65 0.42 -5.06
C GLY A 173 4.21 0.96 -6.37
N SER A 174 4.96 0.13 -7.13
CA SER A 174 5.52 0.56 -8.42
C SER A 174 4.47 1.05 -9.41
N THR A 175 3.23 0.57 -9.32
CA THR A 175 2.08 0.98 -10.13
C THR A 175 1.23 2.09 -9.48
N GLY A 176 1.63 2.59 -8.32
CA GLY A 176 0.99 3.69 -7.58
C GLY A 176 1.60 5.06 -7.90
N TYR A 177 1.89 5.84 -6.86
CA TYR A 177 2.48 7.17 -7.00
C TYR A 177 3.84 7.14 -7.70
N ASN A 178 4.62 6.08 -7.48
CA ASN A 178 5.86 5.83 -8.20
C ASN A 178 5.69 5.91 -9.73
N LEU A 179 4.64 5.27 -10.28
CA LEU A 179 4.38 5.31 -11.73
C LEU A 179 4.04 6.72 -12.21
N SER A 180 3.24 7.46 -11.43
CA SER A 180 2.88 8.86 -11.75
C SER A 180 4.10 9.79 -11.72
N ALA A 181 5.09 9.49 -10.90
CA ALA A 181 6.37 10.21 -10.85
C ALA A 181 7.38 9.76 -11.93
N GLY A 182 7.00 8.84 -12.83
CA GLY A 182 7.86 8.32 -13.90
C GLY A 182 8.79 7.19 -13.47
N GLY A 183 8.51 6.55 -12.35
CA GLY A 183 9.26 5.41 -11.84
C GLY A 183 9.01 4.12 -12.63
N ALA A 184 9.92 3.17 -12.49
CA ALA A 184 9.83 1.87 -13.14
C ALA A 184 8.66 1.03 -12.62
N ILE A 185 8.02 0.28 -13.51
CA ILE A 185 7.06 -0.77 -13.16
C ILE A 185 7.85 -2.03 -12.83
N VAL A 186 7.56 -2.64 -11.70
CA VAL A 186 8.24 -3.84 -11.19
C VAL A 186 7.19 -4.91 -10.89
N ASP A 187 7.50 -6.17 -11.22
CA ASP A 187 6.63 -7.29 -10.89
C ASP A 187 6.37 -7.34 -9.38
N PRO A 188 5.11 -7.30 -8.95
CA PRO A 188 4.74 -7.23 -7.54
C PRO A 188 5.17 -8.46 -6.71
N GLN A 189 5.62 -9.54 -7.33
CA GLN A 189 6.17 -10.70 -6.64
C GLN A 189 7.69 -10.63 -6.46
N SER A 190 8.36 -9.66 -7.10
CA SER A 190 9.79 -9.45 -6.93
C SER A 190 10.14 -8.90 -5.54
N GLN A 191 11.40 -8.97 -5.17
CA GLN A 191 11.92 -8.41 -3.93
C GLN A 191 12.93 -7.30 -4.26
N MET A 192 12.38 -6.16 -4.67
CA MET A 192 13.14 -4.99 -5.08
C MET A 192 12.58 -3.75 -4.38
N ILE A 193 13.39 -2.72 -4.27
CA ILE A 193 12.99 -1.39 -3.81
C ILE A 193 13.19 -0.43 -4.97
N VAL A 194 12.19 0.40 -5.24
CA VAL A 194 12.26 1.43 -6.28
C VAL A 194 12.40 2.78 -5.62
N VAL A 195 13.40 3.57 -6.04
CA VAL A 195 13.61 4.94 -5.58
C VAL A 195 13.38 5.88 -6.75
N THR A 196 12.40 6.76 -6.64
CA THR A 196 12.00 7.67 -7.71
C THR A 196 11.91 9.11 -7.18
N PRO A 197 12.68 10.06 -7.74
CA PRO A 197 12.54 11.46 -7.39
C PRO A 197 11.24 12.04 -7.98
N ILE A 198 10.64 13.00 -7.28
CA ILE A 198 9.43 13.72 -7.73
C ILE A 198 9.89 15.04 -8.36
N CYS A 199 9.57 15.25 -9.65
CA CYS A 199 9.93 16.47 -10.39
C CYS A 199 11.39 16.90 -10.18
N PRO A 200 12.38 16.02 -10.42
CA PRO A 200 13.78 16.36 -10.16
C PRO A 200 14.31 17.42 -11.10
N HIS A 201 15.12 18.32 -10.56
CA HIS A 201 15.82 19.36 -11.32
C HIS A 201 17.09 18.81 -11.96
N THR A 202 16.96 17.89 -12.89
CA THR A 202 18.06 17.25 -13.62
C THR A 202 17.67 17.00 -15.08
N ILE A 203 18.66 16.99 -15.96
CA ILE A 203 18.44 16.73 -17.40
C ILE A 203 18.02 15.28 -17.66
N ARG A 204 18.38 14.35 -16.77
CA ARG A 204 18.06 12.91 -16.90
C ARG A 204 17.55 12.35 -15.58
N PRO A 205 16.26 12.58 -15.29
CA PRO A 205 15.65 11.95 -14.12
C PRO A 205 15.72 10.43 -14.26
N THR A 206 16.24 9.76 -13.26
CA THR A 206 16.38 8.30 -13.28
C THR A 206 15.82 7.73 -12.00
N SER A 207 14.89 6.80 -12.15
CA SER A 207 14.47 5.93 -11.06
C SER A 207 15.51 4.83 -10.87
N LEU A 208 15.84 4.50 -9.62
CA LEU A 208 16.74 3.41 -9.27
C LEU A 208 15.93 2.21 -8.79
N VAL A 209 16.31 1.02 -9.24
CA VAL A 209 15.79 -0.25 -8.71
C VAL A 209 16.95 -0.96 -8.02
N VAL A 210 16.78 -1.23 -6.73
CA VAL A 210 17.81 -1.82 -5.88
C VAL A 210 17.30 -3.11 -5.24
N SER A 211 18.17 -3.88 -4.60
CA SER A 211 17.77 -5.11 -3.92
C SER A 211 16.79 -4.83 -2.78
N GLY A 212 15.83 -5.73 -2.58
CA GLY A 212 14.99 -5.70 -1.39
C GLY A 212 15.76 -5.90 -0.08
N ASP A 213 17.01 -6.41 -0.15
CA ASP A 213 17.87 -6.59 1.02
C ASP A 213 18.71 -5.34 1.34
N ASP A 214 18.68 -4.32 0.48
CA ASP A 214 19.40 -3.08 0.72
C ASP A 214 18.70 -2.23 1.81
N GLU A 215 19.53 -1.55 2.59
CA GLU A 215 19.08 -0.54 3.56
C GLU A 215 19.29 0.85 2.97
N LEU A 216 18.22 1.61 2.85
CA LEU A 216 18.26 2.97 2.34
C LEU A 216 18.18 3.97 3.50
N THR A 217 18.93 5.06 3.37
CA THR A 217 18.75 6.22 4.24
C THR A 217 18.57 7.46 3.38
N ILE A 218 17.49 8.18 3.63
CA ILE A 218 17.21 9.47 3.01
C ILE A 218 17.49 10.56 4.04
N GLU A 219 18.43 11.43 3.73
CA GLU A 219 18.80 12.56 4.54
C GLU A 219 18.30 13.85 3.87
N VAL A 220 17.50 14.61 4.57
CA VAL A 220 17.01 15.91 4.09
C VAL A 220 18.07 16.96 4.37
N LEU A 221 18.57 17.63 3.34
CA LEU A 221 19.68 18.60 3.45
C LEU A 221 19.22 20.06 3.64
N ASP A 222 17.93 20.29 3.74
CA ASP A 222 17.41 21.65 3.63
C ASP A 222 17.58 22.48 4.92
N ASN A 223 17.97 23.74 4.73
CA ASN A 223 18.04 24.73 5.83
C ASN A 223 16.62 25.19 6.17
N ILE A 224 16.00 24.56 7.16
CA ILE A 224 14.65 24.87 7.67
C ILE A 224 14.52 26.32 8.18
N GLU A 225 15.62 27.03 8.39
CA GLU A 225 15.62 28.47 8.77
C GLU A 225 14.89 29.37 7.74
N GLN A 226 14.58 28.86 6.53
CA GLN A 226 13.87 29.59 5.48
C GLN A 226 12.39 29.20 5.31
N GLY A 227 11.79 28.47 6.25
CA GLY A 227 10.37 28.15 6.22
C GLY A 227 9.98 26.98 5.30
N THR A 228 10.94 26.20 4.83
CA THR A 228 10.68 24.99 4.03
C THR A 228 10.11 23.89 4.93
N ASN A 229 8.91 23.44 4.62
CA ASN A 229 8.27 22.33 5.32
C ASN A 229 8.45 21.05 4.53
N VAL A 230 9.08 20.05 5.12
CA VAL A 230 9.23 18.70 4.57
C VAL A 230 8.39 17.73 5.38
N ALA A 231 7.67 16.85 4.71
CA ALA A 231 6.90 15.83 5.40
C ALA A 231 7.14 14.45 4.80
N ILE A 232 6.98 13.44 5.65
CA ILE A 232 6.92 12.04 5.26
C ILE A 232 5.48 11.55 5.33
N SER A 233 5.09 10.75 4.36
CA SER A 233 3.83 10.01 4.32
C SER A 233 4.09 8.55 3.94
N VAL A 234 3.38 7.64 4.58
CA VAL A 234 3.47 6.20 4.34
C VAL A 234 2.13 5.70 3.85
N ASP A 235 2.09 5.10 2.65
CA ASP A 235 0.86 4.62 1.99
C ASP A 235 -0.25 5.68 1.93
N GLY A 236 0.10 6.95 1.68
CA GLY A 236 -0.85 8.05 1.67
C GLY A 236 -1.56 8.32 3.01
N GLY A 237 -0.98 7.86 4.11
CA GLY A 237 -1.47 8.07 5.47
C GLY A 237 -1.19 9.46 6.03
N ARG A 238 -1.19 9.55 7.37
CA ARG A 238 -0.88 10.79 8.08
C ARG A 238 0.49 11.33 7.66
N MET A 239 0.57 12.60 7.37
CA MET A 239 1.84 13.29 7.15
C MET A 239 2.49 13.66 8.49
N LEU A 240 3.78 13.36 8.61
CA LEU A 240 4.63 13.75 9.73
C LEU A 240 5.66 14.75 9.23
N GLN A 241 5.85 15.85 9.95
CA GLN A 241 6.84 16.85 9.60
C GLN A 241 8.26 16.33 9.91
N LEU A 242 9.18 16.60 9.00
CA LEU A 242 10.61 16.34 9.16
C LEU A 242 11.33 17.66 9.37
N ALA A 243 12.37 17.60 10.18
CA ALA A 243 13.31 18.72 10.38
C ALA A 243 14.49 18.59 9.40
N GLY A 244 15.25 19.69 9.21
CA GLY A 244 16.51 19.63 8.47
C GLY A 244 17.50 18.69 9.17
N ASP A 245 18.33 18.04 8.37
CA ASP A 245 19.25 16.98 8.78
C ASP A 245 18.58 15.70 9.32
N ASP A 246 17.24 15.64 9.28
CA ASP A 246 16.53 14.42 9.61
C ASP A 246 16.88 13.30 8.61
N LYS A 247 17.05 12.10 9.17
CA LYS A 247 17.34 10.89 8.42
C LYS A 247 16.20 9.89 8.58
N VAL A 248 15.66 9.49 7.44
CA VAL A 248 14.66 8.41 7.37
C VAL A 248 15.35 7.18 6.83
N LYS A 249 15.38 6.13 7.63
CA LYS A 249 15.92 4.84 7.22
C LYS A 249 14.77 3.96 6.71
N VAL A 250 14.95 3.32 5.56
CA VAL A 250 13.96 2.46 4.93
C VAL A 250 14.61 1.14 4.53
N CYS A 251 13.98 0.04 4.90
CA CYS A 251 14.41 -1.30 4.50
C CYS A 251 13.20 -2.20 4.25
N ARG A 252 13.43 -3.42 3.81
CA ARG A 252 12.38 -4.43 3.71
C ARG A 252 11.86 -4.79 5.10
N SER A 253 10.55 -4.76 5.27
CA SER A 253 9.90 -5.27 6.48
C SER A 253 10.00 -6.80 6.54
N TYR A 254 10.16 -7.35 7.74
CA TYR A 254 9.97 -8.79 7.97
C TYR A 254 8.51 -9.21 7.82
N ARG A 255 7.57 -8.29 7.98
CA ARG A 255 6.14 -8.51 7.77
C ARG A 255 5.79 -8.40 6.30
N LYS A 256 4.78 -9.16 5.89
CA LYS A 256 4.26 -9.17 4.53
C LYS A 256 2.75 -8.93 4.57
N THR A 257 2.18 -8.58 3.44
CA THR A 257 0.72 -8.56 3.27
C THR A 257 0.32 -9.76 2.43
N ALA A 258 -0.47 -10.66 2.99
CA ALA A 258 -0.99 -11.84 2.31
C ALA A 258 -2.28 -11.49 1.56
N LEU A 259 -2.36 -11.80 0.27
CA LEU A 259 -3.54 -11.62 -0.56
C LEU A 259 -4.08 -12.97 -1.02
N ILE A 260 -5.38 -13.17 -0.92
CA ILE A 260 -6.07 -14.31 -1.52
C ILE A 260 -6.21 -14.03 -3.02
N ARG A 261 -5.74 -14.98 -3.86
CA ARG A 261 -5.71 -14.85 -5.33
C ARG A 261 -6.24 -16.11 -6.00
N PHE A 262 -6.77 -15.94 -7.21
CA PHE A 262 -7.36 -17.02 -8.00
C PHE A 262 -6.62 -17.13 -9.32
N ASP A 263 -5.60 -17.37 -9.67
CA ASP A 263 -4.78 -17.59 -10.90
C ASP A 263 -5.44 -17.26 -12.27
N ASP A 264 -6.47 -16.42 -12.27
CA ASP A 264 -7.24 -16.13 -13.47
C ASP A 264 -6.58 -15.08 -14.38
N ASP A 265 -5.83 -14.13 -13.80
CA ASP A 265 -5.13 -13.07 -14.53
C ASP A 265 -3.70 -12.90 -14.00
N SER A 266 -2.74 -12.77 -14.91
CA SER A 266 -1.38 -12.37 -14.54
C SER A 266 -1.32 -10.86 -14.24
N PHE A 267 -0.29 -10.42 -13.49
CA PHE A 267 -0.02 -8.99 -13.31
C PHE A 267 0.13 -8.26 -14.64
N LEU A 268 0.77 -8.90 -15.62
CA LEU A 268 0.98 -8.32 -16.94
C LEU A 268 -0.35 -8.13 -17.70
N ASP A 269 -1.30 -9.07 -17.59
CA ASP A 269 -2.62 -8.94 -18.22
C ASP A 269 -3.37 -7.73 -17.66
N ALA A 270 -3.38 -7.59 -16.32
CA ALA A 270 -3.98 -6.42 -15.66
C ALA A 270 -3.29 -5.11 -16.05
N LEU A 271 -1.96 -5.11 -16.16
CA LEU A 271 -1.17 -3.95 -16.57
C LEU A 271 -1.49 -3.53 -18.00
N PHE A 272 -1.41 -4.47 -18.96
CA PHE A 272 -1.67 -4.17 -20.37
C PHE A 272 -3.12 -3.77 -20.63
N LYS A 273 -4.08 -4.30 -19.89
CA LYS A 273 -5.48 -3.88 -19.96
C LYS A 273 -5.65 -2.43 -19.57
N LYS A 274 -5.01 -2.00 -18.48
CA LYS A 274 -5.07 -0.61 -17.98
C LYS A 274 -4.28 0.38 -18.83
N MET A 275 -3.24 -0.05 -19.53
CA MET A 275 -2.47 0.81 -20.43
C MET A 275 -3.17 1.08 -21.77
N LYS A 276 -4.26 0.33 -22.07
CA LYS A 276 -5.06 0.53 -23.31
C LYS A 276 -6.26 1.44 -23.11
N ASP A 277 -6.68 1.65 -21.86
CA ASP A 277 -7.75 2.57 -21.46
C ASP A 277 -7.18 3.98 -21.19
#